data_6f9bd3e7d4552358d49fb8284c2a4937
#
_entry.id   6f9bd3e7d4552358d49fb8284c2a4937
#
_cell.length_a   1.000
_cell.length_b   1.000
_cell.length_c   1.000
_cell.angle_alpha   90.00
_cell.angle_beta   90.00
_cell.angle_gamma   90.00
#
_symmetry.space_group_name_H-M   'P 1'
#
loop_
_entity.id
_entity.type
_entity.pdbx_description
1 polymer ?
#
loop_
_entity_poly.entity_id
_entity_poly.type
_entity_poly.pdbx_seq_one_letter_code
_entity_poly.pdbx_strand_id
1 'polypeptide(L)'
;MAARCPDASDPRRAVLADHDWLINQRGVATVEPFDGTQVHGVVWQISDHDLATLDSAEGVPERYRRNRLTVQTEGGPWDAWVYIDHRVNPGPPRPGYLERIIDGAQHHGLPQRWIDFLRRWDPARWPRPRSRPTTPAPQSLSELLSDSGVVETSLLRSRFGFLAIHGGGLEEMTDVIAERAADKAGASVYSIRHPDRYPHHLSSAQFRRTESARLDEFLGHVDVAVSLHGYGRIGRATQLLAGGGNRTLAAHLADHLDLPGYRVVTDLDEIPVELRGLHPQNPVNQTRCGGTQLELPTRVRGISPRSPLPGDDGLSPITSALVQGLADAARTWKLQSP
;
A
#
# COMPACT_ATOMS: atom_id res chain seq x y z
N MET A 1 8.01 -24.61 20.43
CA MET A 1 8.19 -25.94 19.83
C MET A 1 8.07 -27.03 20.89
N ALA A 2 8.92 -27.08 21.91
CA ALA A 2 9.01 -28.21 22.87
C ALA A 2 7.69 -28.72 23.47
N ALA A 3 6.70 -27.86 23.72
CA ALA A 3 5.42 -28.29 24.29
C ALA A 3 4.49 -29.02 23.31
N ARG A 4 4.64 -28.82 22.00
CA ARG A 4 3.80 -29.44 20.96
C ARG A 4 4.55 -30.47 20.11
N CYS A 5 5.87 -30.35 20.08
CA CYS A 5 6.76 -31.19 19.28
C CYS A 5 7.96 -31.53 20.15
N PRO A 6 7.84 -32.52 21.06
CA PRO A 6 8.92 -32.91 21.97
C PRO A 6 10.13 -33.50 21.22
N ASP A 7 9.90 -34.12 20.04
CA ASP A 7 10.95 -34.74 19.22
C ASP A 7 11.59 -33.76 18.22
N ALA A 8 11.14 -32.47 18.21
CA ALA A 8 11.65 -31.48 17.27
C ALA A 8 13.13 -31.21 17.47
N SER A 9 13.90 -31.29 16.41
CA SER A 9 15.37 -31.18 16.40
C SER A 9 15.86 -30.36 15.20
N ASP A 10 17.16 -30.08 15.16
CA ASP A 10 17.88 -29.47 14.03
C ASP A 10 17.22 -28.18 13.51
N PRO A 11 17.08 -27.13 14.36
CA PRO A 11 16.52 -25.86 13.90
C PRO A 11 17.44 -25.19 12.88
N ARG A 12 16.90 -24.83 11.71
CA ARG A 12 17.64 -24.14 10.66
C ARG A 12 16.91 -22.88 10.23
N ARG A 13 17.66 -21.79 10.07
CA ARG A 13 17.11 -20.58 9.46
C ARG A 13 16.71 -20.88 8.03
N ALA A 14 15.55 -20.37 7.62
CA ALA A 14 14.99 -20.59 6.30
C ALA A 14 14.31 -19.34 5.76
N VAL A 15 14.27 -19.24 4.44
CA VAL A 15 13.57 -18.18 3.70
C VAL A 15 12.58 -18.84 2.75
N LEU A 16 11.31 -18.46 2.86
CA LEU A 16 10.26 -18.79 1.90
C LEU A 16 10.13 -17.62 0.92
N ALA A 17 10.52 -17.85 -0.34
CA ALA A 17 10.44 -16.86 -1.41
C ALA A 17 9.01 -16.73 -1.94
N ASP A 18 8.72 -15.60 -2.57
CA ASP A 18 7.45 -15.29 -3.24
C ASP A 18 6.20 -15.51 -2.37
N HIS A 19 6.37 -15.22 -1.08
CA HIS A 19 5.30 -15.22 -0.11
C HIS A 19 5.40 -14.00 0.79
N ASP A 20 4.23 -13.51 1.21
CA ASP A 20 4.10 -12.46 2.20
C ASP A 20 3.63 -13.04 3.54
N TRP A 21 4.12 -12.46 4.63
CA TRP A 21 3.72 -12.81 5.97
C TRP A 21 2.75 -11.79 6.54
N LEU A 22 1.71 -12.26 7.20
CA LEU A 22 0.74 -11.38 7.84
C LEU A 22 0.17 -11.98 9.12
N ILE A 23 -0.33 -11.10 9.99
CA ILE A 23 -1.28 -11.49 11.04
C ILE A 23 -2.68 -11.26 10.50
N ASN A 24 -3.49 -12.31 10.49
CA ASN A 24 -4.82 -12.27 9.91
C ASN A 24 -5.89 -11.77 10.91
N GLN A 25 -7.14 -11.66 10.45
CA GLN A 25 -8.28 -11.20 11.28
C GLN A 25 -8.56 -12.05 12.53
N ARG A 26 -7.94 -13.23 12.67
CA ARG A 26 -8.00 -14.05 13.89
C ARG A 26 -6.90 -13.70 14.90
N GLY A 27 -5.99 -12.78 14.52
CA GLY A 27 -4.84 -12.38 15.33
C GLY A 27 -3.70 -13.40 15.35
N VAL A 28 -3.59 -14.24 14.33
CA VAL A 28 -2.54 -15.26 14.18
C VAL A 28 -1.84 -15.13 12.83
N ALA A 29 -0.58 -15.57 12.77
CA ALA A 29 0.23 -15.49 11.57
C ALA A 29 -0.21 -16.49 10.51
N THR A 30 -0.08 -16.09 9.27
CA THR A 30 -0.17 -16.91 8.08
C THR A 30 0.73 -16.36 6.98
N VAL A 31 0.85 -17.08 5.87
CA VAL A 31 1.53 -16.62 4.66
C VAL A 31 0.59 -16.73 3.47
N GLU A 32 0.79 -15.89 2.47
CA GLU A 32 0.11 -15.99 1.17
C GLU A 32 1.09 -15.78 0.03
N PRO A 33 0.89 -16.38 -1.15
CA PRO A 33 1.72 -16.13 -2.31
C PRO A 33 1.75 -14.65 -2.67
N PHE A 34 2.95 -14.10 -2.86
CA PHE A 34 3.14 -12.74 -3.31
C PHE A 34 4.54 -12.57 -3.91
N ASP A 35 4.59 -12.33 -5.22
CA ASP A 35 5.83 -12.27 -5.99
C ASP A 35 6.81 -11.22 -5.45
N GLY A 36 8.09 -11.58 -5.41
CA GLY A 36 9.18 -10.70 -5.02
C GLY A 36 9.29 -10.44 -3.51
N THR A 37 8.46 -11.05 -2.67
CA THR A 37 8.59 -10.95 -1.20
C THR A 37 9.22 -12.19 -0.59
N GLN A 38 9.67 -12.08 0.66
CA GLN A 38 10.33 -13.15 1.38
C GLN A 38 9.87 -13.22 2.82
N VAL A 39 9.65 -14.44 3.30
CA VAL A 39 9.34 -14.71 4.71
C VAL A 39 10.53 -15.40 5.35
N HIS A 40 11.11 -14.79 6.39
CA HIS A 40 12.15 -15.41 7.19
C HIS A 40 11.56 -16.22 8.33
N GLY A 41 12.06 -17.41 8.56
CA GLY A 41 11.57 -18.30 9.59
C GLY A 41 12.61 -19.34 10.01
N VAL A 42 12.13 -20.35 10.73
CA VAL A 42 12.93 -21.49 11.18
C VAL A 42 12.21 -22.77 10.82
N VAL A 43 12.91 -23.69 10.15
CA VAL A 43 12.43 -25.05 9.90
C VAL A 43 13.04 -26.02 10.92
N TRP A 44 12.29 -27.07 11.24
CA TRP A 44 12.65 -28.09 12.23
C TRP A 44 12.46 -29.46 11.63
N GLN A 45 13.30 -30.40 12.00
CA GLN A 45 12.99 -31.81 11.85
C GLN A 45 12.00 -32.21 12.94
N ILE A 46 10.94 -32.91 12.56
CA ILE A 46 9.92 -33.41 13.46
C ILE A 46 9.61 -34.88 13.17
N SER A 47 9.15 -35.60 14.18
CA SER A 47 8.69 -36.98 14.02
C SER A 47 7.27 -37.02 13.41
N ASP A 48 6.83 -38.19 12.94
CA ASP A 48 5.44 -38.40 12.51
C ASP A 48 4.46 -38.20 13.67
N HIS A 49 4.87 -38.49 14.90
CA HIS A 49 4.08 -38.21 16.11
C HIS A 49 3.89 -36.71 16.32
N ASP A 50 4.97 -35.94 16.22
CA ASP A 50 4.91 -34.48 16.31
C ASP A 50 4.04 -33.88 15.21
N LEU A 51 4.15 -34.41 13.98
CA LEU A 51 3.34 -33.95 12.86
C LEU A 51 1.84 -34.16 13.08
N ALA A 52 1.45 -35.33 13.59
CA ALA A 52 0.06 -35.63 13.93
C ALA A 52 -0.47 -34.72 15.07
N THR A 53 0.39 -34.42 16.04
CA THR A 53 0.08 -33.50 17.14
C THR A 53 -0.13 -32.06 16.64
N LEU A 54 0.72 -31.60 15.72
CA LEU A 54 0.57 -30.29 15.07
C LEU A 54 -0.70 -30.22 14.24
N ASP A 55 -1.01 -31.23 13.42
CA ASP A 55 -2.24 -31.26 12.61
C ASP A 55 -3.48 -31.09 13.48
N SER A 56 -3.53 -31.78 14.60
CA SER A 56 -4.61 -31.65 15.59
C SER A 56 -4.65 -30.26 16.21
N ALA A 57 -3.50 -29.73 16.66
CA ALA A 57 -3.42 -28.43 17.32
C ALA A 57 -3.76 -27.25 16.38
N GLU A 58 -3.34 -27.33 15.11
CA GLU A 58 -3.65 -26.34 14.08
C GLU A 58 -5.03 -26.51 13.47
N GLY A 59 -5.70 -27.67 13.74
CA GLY A 59 -7.07 -27.96 13.26
C GLY A 59 -7.11 -28.13 11.74
N VAL A 60 -6.24 -28.99 11.24
CA VAL A 60 -6.21 -29.37 9.81
C VAL A 60 -7.36 -30.34 9.52
N PRO A 61 -8.09 -30.17 8.42
CA PRO A 61 -7.91 -29.15 7.34
C PRO A 61 -8.77 -27.88 7.52
N GLU A 62 -9.62 -27.77 8.57
CA GLU A 62 -10.68 -26.76 8.68
C GLU A 62 -10.15 -25.36 9.01
N ARG A 63 -9.09 -25.28 9.82
CA ARG A 63 -8.48 -23.99 10.25
C ARG A 63 -7.28 -23.64 9.42
N TYR A 64 -6.37 -24.60 9.27
CA TYR A 64 -5.15 -24.48 8.48
C TYR A 64 -5.10 -25.60 7.45
N ARG A 65 -4.50 -25.28 6.29
CA ARG A 65 -4.07 -26.30 5.32
C ARG A 65 -2.58 -26.52 5.48
N ARG A 66 -2.18 -27.79 5.49
CA ARG A 66 -0.77 -28.15 5.49
C ARG A 66 -0.28 -28.27 4.05
N ASN A 67 0.60 -27.40 3.66
CA ASN A 67 1.18 -27.34 2.32
C ASN A 67 2.66 -27.71 2.36
N ARG A 68 3.15 -28.40 1.34
CA ARG A 68 4.58 -28.65 1.18
C ARG A 68 5.16 -27.55 0.31
N LEU A 69 6.08 -26.78 0.87
CA LEU A 69 6.73 -25.66 0.18
C LEU A 69 8.24 -25.80 0.28
N THR A 70 8.95 -25.43 -0.79
CA THR A 70 10.41 -25.37 -0.81
C THR A 70 10.87 -24.07 -0.15
N VAL A 71 11.70 -24.16 0.87
CA VAL A 71 12.37 -23.05 1.54
C VAL A 71 13.87 -23.10 1.29
N GLN A 72 14.53 -21.93 1.32
CA GLN A 72 15.98 -21.83 1.20
C GLN A 72 16.62 -21.80 2.58
N THR A 73 17.57 -22.69 2.84
CA THR A 73 18.39 -22.73 4.07
C THR A 73 19.85 -22.48 3.72
N GLU A 74 20.71 -22.30 4.72
CA GLU A 74 22.18 -22.22 4.52
C GLU A 74 22.76 -23.49 3.85
N GLY A 75 22.10 -24.64 4.03
CA GLY A 75 22.46 -25.91 3.40
C GLY A 75 21.81 -26.17 2.03
N GLY A 76 21.10 -25.19 1.48
CA GLY A 76 20.38 -25.31 0.21
C GLY A 76 18.86 -25.45 0.38
N PRO A 77 18.16 -25.78 -0.73
CA PRO A 77 16.69 -25.91 -0.71
C PRO A 77 16.24 -27.09 0.15
N TRP A 78 15.15 -26.89 0.85
CA TRP A 78 14.53 -27.89 1.71
C TRP A 78 13.02 -27.86 1.59
N ASP A 79 12.36 -28.99 1.45
CA ASP A 79 10.91 -29.11 1.43
C ASP A 79 10.37 -29.18 2.85
N ALA A 80 9.58 -28.19 3.22
CA ALA A 80 8.99 -28.05 4.55
C ALA A 80 7.46 -28.11 4.51
N TRP A 81 6.86 -28.65 5.58
CA TRP A 81 5.43 -28.49 5.82
C TRP A 81 5.15 -27.10 6.41
N VAL A 82 4.28 -26.36 5.75
CA VAL A 82 3.85 -25.03 6.18
C VAL A 82 2.33 -25.04 6.41
N TYR A 83 1.91 -24.60 7.60
CA TYR A 83 0.50 -24.47 7.95
C TYR A 83 0.00 -23.10 7.54
N ILE A 84 -0.94 -23.05 6.59
CA ILE A 84 -1.46 -21.82 5.98
C ILE A 84 -2.94 -21.68 6.30
N ASP A 85 -3.31 -20.57 6.96
CA ASP A 85 -4.70 -20.14 7.13
C ASP A 85 -5.12 -19.37 5.87
N HIS A 86 -6.21 -19.78 5.23
CA HIS A 86 -6.74 -19.12 4.01
C HIS A 86 -7.33 -17.72 4.27
N ARG A 87 -7.46 -17.33 5.53
CA ARG A 87 -7.93 -16.01 5.93
C ARG A 87 -6.78 -15.02 5.88
N VAL A 88 -6.74 -14.18 4.86
CA VAL A 88 -5.63 -13.27 4.56
C VAL A 88 -5.97 -11.80 4.79
N ASN A 89 -7.12 -11.49 5.40
CA ASN A 89 -7.43 -10.13 5.82
C ASN A 89 -6.59 -9.78 7.06
N PRO A 90 -5.79 -8.69 7.02
CA PRO A 90 -4.99 -8.29 8.16
C PRO A 90 -5.81 -7.95 9.40
N GLY A 91 -5.27 -8.27 10.58
CA GLY A 91 -5.86 -7.95 11.87
C GLY A 91 -4.81 -7.75 12.95
N PRO A 92 -5.17 -7.19 14.12
CA PRO A 92 -4.24 -7.03 15.21
C PRO A 92 -3.84 -8.40 15.80
N PRO A 93 -2.59 -8.57 16.25
CA PRO A 93 -2.17 -9.79 16.91
C PRO A 93 -2.93 -10.03 18.22
N ARG A 94 -3.12 -11.30 18.57
CA ARG A 94 -3.60 -11.67 19.92
C ARG A 94 -2.62 -11.20 20.98
N PRO A 95 -3.10 -10.89 22.19
CA PRO A 95 -2.21 -10.50 23.30
C PRO A 95 -1.07 -11.50 23.51
N GLY A 96 0.17 -11.01 23.59
CA GLY A 96 1.37 -11.81 23.80
C GLY A 96 1.79 -12.69 22.61
N TYR A 97 1.09 -12.62 21.47
CA TYR A 97 1.40 -13.47 20.30
C TYR A 97 2.58 -12.93 19.49
N LEU A 98 2.57 -11.62 19.23
CA LEU A 98 3.63 -10.97 18.47
C LEU A 98 4.97 -11.02 19.21
N GLU A 99 4.95 -10.79 20.51
CA GLU A 99 6.13 -10.85 21.38
C GLU A 99 6.80 -12.22 21.28
N ARG A 100 6.03 -13.30 21.35
CA ARG A 100 6.58 -14.67 21.21
C ARG A 100 7.21 -14.91 19.83
N ILE A 101 6.64 -14.33 18.76
CA ILE A 101 7.22 -14.44 17.41
C ILE A 101 8.55 -13.68 17.36
N ILE A 102 8.59 -12.47 17.90
CA ILE A 102 9.80 -11.63 17.94
C ILE A 102 10.89 -12.29 18.78
N ASP A 103 10.55 -12.80 19.96
CA ASP A 103 11.49 -13.52 20.83
C ASP A 103 12.07 -14.76 20.13
N GLY A 104 11.22 -15.53 19.42
CA GLY A 104 11.64 -16.65 18.61
C GLY A 104 12.58 -16.24 17.47
N ALA A 105 12.25 -15.15 16.77
CA ALA A 105 13.07 -14.62 15.69
C ALA A 105 14.46 -14.17 16.21
N GLN A 106 14.51 -13.50 17.36
CA GLN A 106 15.75 -13.08 18.01
C GLN A 106 16.57 -14.27 18.48
N HIS A 107 15.93 -15.24 19.15
CA HIS A 107 16.60 -16.46 19.66
C HIS A 107 17.30 -17.24 18.56
N HIS A 108 16.69 -17.33 17.37
CA HIS A 108 17.25 -18.04 16.22
C HIS A 108 18.10 -17.16 15.30
N GLY A 109 18.38 -15.91 15.68
CA GLY A 109 19.25 -15.01 14.93
C GLY A 109 18.72 -14.68 13.54
N LEU A 110 17.39 -14.52 13.38
CA LEU A 110 16.82 -14.03 12.12
C LEU A 110 17.30 -12.60 11.84
N PRO A 111 17.34 -12.15 10.57
CA PRO A 111 17.85 -10.83 10.23
C PRO A 111 17.14 -9.70 11.00
N GLN A 112 17.92 -8.71 11.47
CA GLN A 112 17.36 -7.56 12.21
C GLN A 112 16.24 -6.86 11.43
N ARG A 113 16.41 -6.70 10.11
CA ARG A 113 15.40 -6.12 9.23
C ARG A 113 14.07 -6.90 9.25
N TRP A 114 14.12 -8.23 9.39
CA TRP A 114 12.91 -9.04 9.57
C TRP A 114 12.24 -8.80 10.92
N ILE A 115 13.03 -8.70 11.99
CA ILE A 115 12.53 -8.37 13.34
C ILE A 115 11.86 -6.99 13.34
N ASP A 116 12.44 -6.01 12.67
CA ASP A 116 11.88 -4.66 12.54
C ASP A 116 10.57 -4.66 11.71
N PHE A 117 10.49 -5.51 10.68
CA PHE A 117 9.24 -5.75 9.96
C PHE A 117 8.16 -6.34 10.87
N LEU A 118 8.48 -7.35 11.69
CA LEU A 118 7.53 -7.94 12.65
C LEU A 118 6.99 -6.90 13.65
N ARG A 119 7.85 -5.99 14.13
CA ARG A 119 7.45 -4.91 15.06
C ARG A 119 6.42 -3.93 14.50
N ARG A 120 6.27 -3.85 13.17
CA ARG A 120 5.21 -3.02 12.56
C ARG A 120 3.80 -3.52 12.85
N TRP A 121 3.66 -4.78 13.25
CA TRP A 121 2.38 -5.41 13.63
C TRP A 121 1.96 -5.13 15.08
N ASP A 122 2.70 -4.27 15.80
CA ASP A 122 2.34 -3.83 17.15
C ASP A 122 0.90 -3.28 17.15
N PRO A 123 -0.01 -3.82 18.03
CA PRO A 123 -1.38 -3.34 18.13
C PRO A 123 -1.51 -1.84 18.38
N ALA A 124 -0.52 -1.23 19.06
CA ALA A 124 -0.49 0.21 19.33
C ALA A 124 -0.37 1.06 18.03
N ARG A 125 0.14 0.47 16.96
CA ARG A 125 0.30 1.11 15.64
C ARG A 125 -0.91 0.92 14.72
N TRP A 126 -1.89 0.09 15.11
CA TRP A 126 -3.08 -0.12 14.32
C TRP A 126 -3.96 1.13 14.34
N PRO A 127 -4.57 1.49 13.20
CA PRO A 127 -5.48 2.62 13.16
C PRO A 127 -6.61 2.41 14.19
N ARG A 128 -6.64 3.25 15.19
CA ARG A 128 -7.80 3.29 16.09
C ARG A 128 -8.98 3.85 15.30
N PRO A 129 -10.23 3.38 15.58
CA PRO A 129 -11.40 4.03 15.03
C PRO A 129 -11.31 5.54 15.23
N ARG A 130 -11.48 6.31 14.15
CA ARG A 130 -11.48 7.77 14.26
C ARG A 130 -12.63 8.16 15.22
N SER A 131 -12.34 8.97 16.22
CA SER A 131 -13.37 9.58 17.04
C SER A 131 -14.28 10.41 16.14
N ARG A 132 -15.58 10.48 16.47
CA ARG A 132 -16.50 11.30 15.70
C ARG A 132 -16.02 12.76 15.74
N PRO A 133 -15.91 13.44 14.59
CA PRO A 133 -15.45 14.83 14.56
C PRO A 133 -16.31 15.70 15.44
N THR A 134 -15.69 16.59 16.20
CA THR A 134 -16.38 17.61 17.00
C THR A 134 -16.58 18.93 16.23
N THR A 135 -15.83 19.11 15.14
CA THR A 135 -15.92 20.27 14.24
C THR A 135 -16.78 19.95 13.03
N PRO A 136 -17.52 20.93 12.47
CA PRO A 136 -18.21 20.75 11.19
C PRO A 136 -17.25 20.39 10.07
N ALA A 137 -17.69 19.56 9.13
CA ALA A 137 -16.93 19.28 7.92
C ALA A 137 -16.91 20.52 7.01
N PRO A 138 -15.76 20.87 6.40
CA PRO A 138 -15.72 21.94 5.40
C PRO A 138 -16.61 21.57 4.21
N GLN A 139 -17.33 22.56 3.70
CA GLN A 139 -18.27 22.39 2.58
C GLN A 139 -17.67 22.85 1.25
N SER A 140 -16.49 23.49 1.30
CA SER A 140 -15.81 24.05 0.13
C SER A 140 -14.29 23.99 0.30
N LEU A 141 -13.55 24.15 -0.80
CA LEU A 141 -12.09 24.25 -0.76
C LEU A 141 -11.62 25.48 0.02
N SER A 142 -12.32 26.61 -0.12
CA SER A 142 -11.97 27.84 0.63
C SER A 142 -12.13 27.66 2.13
N GLU A 143 -13.17 26.96 2.60
CA GLU A 143 -13.32 26.61 4.01
C GLU A 143 -12.21 25.64 4.47
N LEU A 144 -11.91 24.63 3.67
CA LEU A 144 -10.82 23.69 3.97
C LEU A 144 -9.48 24.43 4.14
N LEU A 145 -9.15 25.34 3.23
CA LEU A 145 -7.92 26.12 3.27
C LEU A 145 -7.85 27.17 4.38
N SER A 146 -8.98 27.48 5.02
CA SER A 146 -9.00 28.34 6.21
C SER A 146 -8.50 27.65 7.48
N ASP A 147 -8.39 26.32 7.48
CA ASP A 147 -7.77 25.55 8.57
C ASP A 147 -6.25 25.72 8.52
N SER A 148 -5.67 26.29 9.57
CA SER A 148 -4.22 26.58 9.65
C SER A 148 -3.33 25.34 9.64
N GLY A 149 -3.90 24.16 9.87
CA GLY A 149 -3.21 22.87 9.76
C GLY A 149 -3.18 22.31 8.35
N VAL A 150 -3.99 22.83 7.43
CA VAL A 150 -4.03 22.43 6.03
C VAL A 150 -3.05 23.26 5.21
N VAL A 151 -2.17 22.61 4.47
CA VAL A 151 -1.13 23.27 3.68
C VAL A 151 -1.35 23.00 2.20
N GLU A 152 -1.55 24.06 1.43
CA GLU A 152 -1.67 24.03 -0.03
C GLU A 152 -0.33 24.35 -0.67
N THR A 153 0.14 23.50 -1.60
CA THR A 153 1.39 23.68 -2.35
C THR A 153 1.15 23.56 -3.85
N SER A 154 1.78 24.43 -4.63
CA SER A 154 1.78 24.37 -6.10
C SER A 154 3.17 24.68 -6.62
N LEU A 155 3.66 23.90 -7.58
CA LEU A 155 4.92 24.13 -8.26
C LEU A 155 4.73 23.86 -9.76
N LEU A 156 4.85 24.88 -10.57
CA LEU A 156 4.66 24.81 -12.01
C LEU A 156 6.01 24.58 -12.73
N ARG A 157 6.04 23.57 -13.59
CA ARG A 157 7.21 23.20 -14.40
C ARG A 157 6.76 22.84 -15.83
N SER A 158 6.61 21.55 -16.11
CA SER A 158 6.13 21.08 -17.43
C SER A 158 4.60 21.13 -17.55
N ARG A 159 4.10 20.83 -18.75
CA ARG A 159 2.67 20.74 -19.04
C ARG A 159 2.03 19.43 -18.56
N PHE A 160 2.79 18.52 -17.99
CA PHE A 160 2.31 17.34 -17.29
C PHE A 160 2.24 17.65 -15.80
N GLY A 161 1.13 17.31 -15.13
CA GLY A 161 0.94 17.59 -13.72
C GLY A 161 0.59 16.37 -12.87
N PHE A 162 0.97 16.44 -11.59
CA PHE A 162 0.50 15.54 -10.55
C PHE A 162 -0.36 16.30 -9.55
N LEU A 163 -1.47 15.69 -9.10
CA LEU A 163 -2.31 16.23 -8.04
C LEU A 163 -2.35 15.25 -6.85
N ALA A 164 -2.36 15.80 -5.63
CA ALA A 164 -2.63 15.05 -4.40
C ALA A 164 -3.46 15.93 -3.46
N ILE A 165 -4.78 15.94 -3.66
CA ILE A 165 -5.69 16.85 -2.94
C ILE A 165 -6.10 16.36 -1.55
N HIS A 166 -5.77 15.12 -1.21
CA HIS A 166 -6.07 14.49 0.07
C HIS A 166 -4.82 14.04 0.84
N GLY A 167 -3.63 14.58 0.54
CA GLY A 167 -2.37 14.20 1.12
C GLY A 167 -2.27 14.36 2.64
N GLY A 168 -1.13 14.01 3.21
CA GLY A 168 -0.89 14.06 4.65
C GLY A 168 -1.75 13.07 5.43
N GLY A 169 -2.35 13.51 6.53
CA GLY A 169 -3.09 12.65 7.46
C GLY A 169 -4.43 12.12 6.96
N LEU A 170 -4.89 12.51 5.76
CA LEU A 170 -6.15 12.02 5.19
C LEU A 170 -5.91 10.77 4.30
N GLU A 171 -5.07 10.90 3.29
CA GLU A 171 -4.65 9.81 2.40
C GLU A 171 -3.12 9.74 2.39
N GLU A 172 -2.56 9.23 3.50
CA GLU A 172 -1.12 9.23 3.78
C GLU A 172 -0.27 8.82 2.58
N MET A 173 0.83 9.54 2.34
CA MET A 173 1.84 9.35 1.31
C MET A 173 1.43 9.77 -0.11
N THR A 174 0.19 10.11 -0.40
CA THR A 174 -0.20 10.50 -1.77
C THR A 174 0.48 11.80 -2.21
N ASP A 175 0.59 12.78 -1.31
CA ASP A 175 1.35 14.02 -1.51
C ASP A 175 2.85 13.77 -1.74
N VAL A 176 3.46 12.94 -0.89
CA VAL A 176 4.88 12.57 -1.01
C VAL A 176 5.17 11.88 -2.33
N ILE A 177 4.31 10.93 -2.75
CA ILE A 177 4.46 10.20 -4.01
C ILE A 177 4.32 11.17 -5.19
N ALA A 178 3.32 12.06 -5.17
CA ALA A 178 3.11 13.07 -6.23
C ALA A 178 4.31 14.01 -6.36
N GLU A 179 4.78 14.57 -5.25
CA GLU A 179 5.93 15.50 -5.20
C GLU A 179 7.21 14.82 -5.69
N ARG A 180 7.50 13.59 -5.24
CA ARG A 180 8.68 12.82 -5.66
C ARG A 180 8.63 12.44 -7.14
N ALA A 181 7.46 12.05 -7.66
CA ALA A 181 7.29 11.75 -9.08
C ALA A 181 7.46 13.02 -9.93
N ALA A 182 6.88 14.13 -9.50
CA ALA A 182 7.04 15.42 -10.16
C ALA A 182 8.49 15.89 -10.20
N ASP A 183 9.22 15.78 -9.08
CA ASP A 183 10.64 16.15 -9.01
C ASP A 183 11.48 15.32 -9.96
N LYS A 184 11.30 14.00 -9.96
CA LYS A 184 12.02 13.09 -10.87
C LYS A 184 11.72 13.35 -12.36
N ALA A 185 10.49 13.75 -12.68
CA ALA A 185 10.06 13.97 -14.05
C ALA A 185 10.28 15.41 -14.56
N GLY A 186 10.57 16.37 -13.68
CA GLY A 186 10.47 17.79 -14.02
C GLY A 186 9.03 18.21 -14.31
N ALA A 187 8.05 17.52 -13.74
CA ALA A 187 6.63 17.78 -13.92
C ALA A 187 6.11 18.82 -12.92
N SER A 188 4.94 19.41 -13.22
CA SER A 188 4.21 20.28 -12.30
C SER A 188 3.55 19.45 -11.21
N VAL A 189 3.36 20.04 -10.02
CA VAL A 189 2.65 19.38 -8.91
C VAL A 189 1.76 20.36 -8.17
N TYR A 190 0.60 19.88 -7.76
CA TYR A 190 -0.30 20.55 -6.82
C TYR A 190 -0.67 19.57 -5.71
N SER A 191 -0.48 19.95 -4.46
CA SER A 191 -0.81 19.11 -3.32
C SER A 191 -1.51 19.89 -2.20
N ILE A 192 -2.40 19.21 -1.49
CA ILE A 192 -2.96 19.65 -0.21
C ILE A 192 -2.58 18.63 0.83
N ARG A 193 -1.88 19.06 1.87
CA ARG A 193 -1.50 18.25 3.00
C ARG A 193 -2.40 18.54 4.18
N HIS A 194 -3.12 17.53 4.64
CA HIS A 194 -3.97 17.58 5.82
C HIS A 194 -3.15 17.24 7.07
N PRO A 195 -3.46 17.81 8.23
CA PRO A 195 -2.82 17.44 9.49
C PRO A 195 -3.10 15.97 9.86
N ASP A 196 -2.27 15.41 10.72
CA ASP A 196 -2.42 14.05 11.19
C ASP A 196 -3.82 13.77 11.73
N ARG A 197 -4.39 12.62 11.32
CA ARG A 197 -5.73 12.20 11.72
C ARG A 197 -6.85 13.18 11.35
N TYR A 198 -6.67 13.95 10.28
CA TYR A 198 -7.71 14.85 9.80
C TYR A 198 -9.05 14.11 9.63
N PRO A 199 -10.14 14.60 10.28
CA PRO A 199 -11.36 13.80 10.39
C PRO A 199 -12.33 13.95 9.21
N HIS A 200 -12.13 14.97 8.36
CA HIS A 200 -13.09 15.34 7.33
C HIS A 200 -12.55 15.01 5.93
N HIS A 201 -13.42 14.51 5.08
CA HIS A 201 -13.10 14.22 3.69
C HIS A 201 -13.99 15.11 2.80
N LEU A 202 -13.38 16.13 2.18
CA LEU A 202 -14.04 16.92 1.15
C LEU A 202 -13.99 16.13 -0.17
N SER A 203 -15.14 15.91 -0.81
CA SER A 203 -15.17 15.18 -2.09
C SER A 203 -14.37 15.91 -3.18
N SER A 204 -13.66 15.17 -4.04
CA SER A 204 -12.88 15.74 -5.15
C SER A 204 -13.72 16.69 -6.03
N ALA A 205 -15.01 16.43 -6.20
CA ALA A 205 -15.93 17.30 -6.94
C ALA A 205 -16.21 18.66 -6.28
N GLN A 206 -15.83 18.84 -5.01
CA GLN A 206 -15.97 20.10 -4.27
C GLN A 206 -14.70 20.97 -4.29
N PHE A 207 -13.61 20.48 -4.92
CA PHE A 207 -12.38 21.26 -5.11
C PHE A 207 -12.54 22.15 -6.34
N ARG A 208 -13.21 23.29 -6.15
CA ARG A 208 -13.49 24.22 -7.27
C ARG A 208 -12.28 25.11 -7.51
N ARG A 209 -11.83 25.19 -8.77
CA ARG A 209 -10.71 26.04 -9.18
C ARG A 209 -10.92 27.53 -8.81
N THR A 210 -12.14 27.99 -8.79
CA THR A 210 -12.49 29.39 -8.41
C THR A 210 -12.27 29.71 -6.92
N GLU A 211 -12.02 28.71 -6.08
CA GLU A 211 -11.85 28.85 -4.64
C GLU A 211 -10.37 28.82 -4.21
N SER A 212 -9.45 28.54 -5.13
CA SER A 212 -8.00 28.64 -4.92
C SER A 212 -7.29 29.15 -6.17
N ALA A 213 -6.59 30.26 -6.04
CA ALA A 213 -5.79 30.82 -7.13
C ALA A 213 -4.66 29.84 -7.57
N ARG A 214 -4.08 29.07 -6.63
CA ARG A 214 -3.05 28.08 -6.95
C ARG A 214 -3.61 26.89 -7.74
N LEU A 215 -4.81 26.44 -7.38
CA LEU A 215 -5.46 25.36 -8.13
C LEU A 215 -5.84 25.84 -9.54
N ASP A 216 -6.38 27.07 -9.65
CA ASP A 216 -6.75 27.67 -10.93
C ASP A 216 -5.53 27.81 -11.86
N GLU A 217 -4.43 28.35 -11.33
CA GLU A 217 -3.17 28.51 -12.05
C GLU A 217 -2.59 27.16 -12.50
N PHE A 218 -2.57 26.15 -11.60
CA PHE A 218 -2.12 24.80 -11.92
C PHE A 218 -2.94 24.18 -13.05
N LEU A 219 -4.28 24.19 -12.95
CA LEU A 219 -5.19 23.60 -13.94
C LEU A 219 -5.14 24.36 -15.30
N GLY A 220 -4.85 25.64 -15.28
CA GLY A 220 -4.62 26.42 -16.49
C GLY A 220 -3.24 26.19 -17.12
N HIS A 221 -2.26 25.79 -16.32
CA HIS A 221 -0.88 25.55 -16.77
C HIS A 221 -0.72 24.17 -17.41
N VAL A 222 -1.23 23.09 -16.80
CA VAL A 222 -1.01 21.73 -17.28
C VAL A 222 -2.00 21.32 -18.36
N ASP A 223 -1.52 20.51 -19.31
CA ASP A 223 -2.36 19.94 -20.37
C ASP A 223 -3.06 18.66 -19.92
N VAL A 224 -2.33 17.83 -19.15
CA VAL A 224 -2.84 16.59 -18.56
C VAL A 224 -2.38 16.47 -17.11
N ALA A 225 -3.11 15.70 -16.32
CA ALA A 225 -2.71 15.45 -14.96
C ALA A 225 -3.03 14.01 -14.49
N VAL A 226 -2.25 13.55 -13.50
CA VAL A 226 -2.53 12.35 -12.72
C VAL A 226 -2.85 12.77 -11.28
N SER A 227 -4.07 12.48 -10.82
CA SER A 227 -4.47 12.69 -9.43
C SER A 227 -4.24 11.43 -8.63
N LEU A 228 -3.45 11.53 -7.57
CA LEU A 228 -3.13 10.41 -6.68
C LEU A 228 -4.06 10.43 -5.47
N HIS A 229 -4.75 9.34 -5.27
CA HIS A 229 -5.66 9.10 -4.16
C HIS A 229 -5.27 7.84 -3.39
N GLY A 230 -5.71 7.77 -2.14
CA GLY A 230 -5.49 6.63 -1.29
C GLY A 230 -6.78 5.90 -0.98
N TYR A 231 -6.81 4.59 -1.19
CA TYR A 231 -7.98 3.80 -0.84
C TYR A 231 -7.63 2.55 -0.02
N GLY A 232 -8.65 1.97 0.63
CA GLY A 232 -8.55 0.71 1.36
C GLY A 232 -9.81 -0.13 1.16
N ARG A 233 -9.73 -1.21 0.38
CA ARG A 233 -10.82 -2.16 0.15
C ARG A 233 -10.31 -3.58 0.33
N ILE A 234 -11.07 -4.39 1.07
CA ILE A 234 -10.79 -5.82 1.24
C ILE A 234 -10.76 -6.49 -0.13
N GLY A 235 -9.76 -7.35 -0.35
CA GLY A 235 -9.58 -8.08 -1.62
C GLY A 235 -8.96 -7.26 -2.76
N ARG A 236 -8.59 -5.97 -2.53
CA ARG A 236 -8.00 -5.09 -3.55
C ARG A 236 -6.65 -4.47 -3.13
N ALA A 237 -5.97 -5.06 -2.15
CA ALA A 237 -4.72 -4.52 -1.60
C ALA A 237 -3.55 -4.45 -2.61
N THR A 238 -3.69 -5.13 -3.75
CA THR A 238 -2.68 -5.22 -4.82
C THR A 238 -3.16 -4.63 -6.15
N GLN A 239 -4.24 -3.86 -6.14
CA GLN A 239 -4.78 -3.23 -7.34
C GLN A 239 -4.57 -1.72 -7.28
N LEU A 240 -4.02 -1.15 -8.33
CA LEU A 240 -4.02 0.29 -8.59
C LEU A 240 -5.16 0.58 -9.55
N LEU A 241 -6.10 1.48 -9.18
CA LEU A 241 -7.28 1.72 -10.00
C LEU A 241 -7.09 3.01 -10.77
N ALA A 242 -6.97 2.92 -12.11
CA ALA A 242 -6.72 4.03 -13.00
C ALA A 242 -8.02 4.50 -13.67
N GLY A 243 -8.75 5.35 -12.96
CA GLY A 243 -9.98 6.01 -13.44
C GLY A 243 -9.71 7.36 -14.15
N GLY A 244 -10.65 8.30 -14.06
CA GLY A 244 -10.57 9.61 -14.72
C GLY A 244 -11.00 9.60 -16.17
N GLY A 245 -11.15 10.80 -16.76
CA GLY A 245 -11.67 10.99 -18.11
C GLY A 245 -10.67 10.63 -19.23
N ASN A 246 -9.37 10.75 -18.98
CA ASN A 246 -8.34 10.47 -19.99
C ASN A 246 -7.93 8.99 -19.98
N ARG A 247 -8.63 8.16 -20.75
CA ARG A 247 -8.41 6.70 -20.82
C ARG A 247 -7.08 6.32 -21.48
N THR A 248 -6.61 7.15 -22.41
CA THR A 248 -5.30 6.97 -23.06
C THR A 248 -4.17 7.15 -22.06
N LEU A 249 -4.27 8.16 -21.18
CA LEU A 249 -3.31 8.36 -20.10
C LEU A 249 -3.38 7.21 -19.07
N ALA A 250 -4.58 6.68 -18.77
CA ALA A 250 -4.73 5.53 -17.90
C ALA A 250 -4.01 4.28 -18.44
N ALA A 251 -4.14 3.99 -19.73
CA ALA A 251 -3.43 2.90 -20.37
C ALA A 251 -1.91 3.13 -20.39
N HIS A 252 -1.47 4.35 -20.74
CA HIS A 252 -0.06 4.72 -20.69
C HIS A 252 0.57 4.57 -19.30
N LEU A 253 -0.15 4.93 -18.24
CA LEU A 253 0.29 4.68 -16.87
C LEU A 253 0.43 3.17 -16.59
N ALA A 254 -0.50 2.34 -17.04
CA ALA A 254 -0.44 0.90 -16.86
C ALA A 254 0.82 0.29 -17.50
N ASP A 255 1.24 0.79 -18.66
CA ASP A 255 2.46 0.35 -19.35
C ASP A 255 3.75 0.71 -18.60
N HIS A 256 3.71 1.72 -17.72
CA HIS A 256 4.87 2.20 -16.95
C HIS A 256 4.86 1.77 -15.47
N LEU A 257 3.74 1.25 -15.00
CA LEU A 257 3.57 0.81 -13.60
C LEU A 257 3.66 -0.72 -13.48
N ASP A 258 4.73 -1.29 -14.03
CA ASP A 258 5.06 -2.72 -13.85
C ASP A 258 5.62 -2.95 -12.44
N LEU A 259 4.72 -3.23 -11.51
CA LEU A 259 5.04 -3.42 -10.10
C LEU A 259 4.81 -4.89 -9.71
N PRO A 260 5.85 -5.63 -9.31
CA PRO A 260 5.73 -7.05 -8.94
C PRO A 260 4.61 -7.29 -7.93
N GLY A 261 3.71 -8.22 -8.25
CA GLY A 261 2.57 -8.59 -7.41
C GLY A 261 1.41 -7.57 -7.41
N TYR A 262 1.45 -6.53 -8.26
CA TYR A 262 0.36 -5.55 -8.41
C TYR A 262 -0.22 -5.56 -9.82
N ARG A 263 -1.47 -5.14 -9.93
CA ARG A 263 -2.15 -4.94 -11.22
C ARG A 263 -2.71 -3.53 -11.30
N VAL A 264 -2.47 -2.86 -12.42
CA VAL A 264 -3.16 -1.62 -12.76
C VAL A 264 -4.47 -1.96 -13.45
N VAL A 265 -5.58 -1.54 -12.87
CA VAL A 265 -6.94 -1.75 -13.38
C VAL A 265 -7.34 -0.51 -14.16
N THR A 266 -7.46 -0.63 -15.47
CA THR A 266 -7.88 0.47 -16.35
C THR A 266 -9.33 0.34 -16.82
N ASP A 267 -9.93 -0.85 -16.75
CA ASP A 267 -11.32 -1.04 -17.10
C ASP A 267 -12.23 -0.40 -16.04
N LEU A 268 -13.03 0.58 -16.47
CA LEU A 268 -13.95 1.29 -15.58
C LEU A 268 -15.02 0.38 -14.98
N ASP A 269 -15.37 -0.71 -15.62
CA ASP A 269 -16.38 -1.64 -15.10
C ASP A 269 -15.84 -2.49 -13.94
N GLU A 270 -14.53 -2.68 -13.87
CA GLU A 270 -13.86 -3.29 -12.73
C GLU A 270 -13.63 -2.30 -11.56
N ILE A 271 -13.68 -0.97 -11.81
CA ILE A 271 -13.46 0.07 -10.80
C ILE A 271 -14.78 0.38 -10.10
N PRO A 272 -14.85 0.34 -8.75
CA PRO A 272 -16.03 0.79 -8.00
C PRO A 272 -16.44 2.20 -8.44
N VAL A 273 -17.75 2.42 -8.61
CA VAL A 273 -18.31 3.66 -9.19
C VAL A 273 -17.78 4.92 -8.49
N GLU A 274 -17.71 4.87 -7.15
CA GLU A 274 -17.23 5.98 -6.31
C GLU A 274 -15.72 6.27 -6.45
N LEU A 275 -14.93 5.34 -7.02
CA LEU A 275 -13.48 5.48 -7.23
C LEU A 275 -13.11 5.74 -8.71
N ARG A 276 -14.09 5.81 -9.60
CA ARG A 276 -13.85 6.03 -11.04
C ARG A 276 -13.31 7.42 -11.38
N GLY A 277 -13.52 8.42 -10.51
CA GLY A 277 -13.01 9.78 -10.71
C GLY A 277 -13.57 10.51 -11.94
N LEU A 278 -14.76 10.14 -12.44
CA LEU A 278 -15.34 10.65 -13.69
C LEU A 278 -16.13 11.94 -13.57
N HIS A 279 -16.33 12.45 -12.34
CA HIS A 279 -17.15 13.66 -12.14
C HIS A 279 -16.51 14.87 -12.86
N PRO A 280 -17.25 15.64 -13.67
CA PRO A 280 -16.69 16.78 -14.43
C PRO A 280 -16.05 17.85 -13.54
N GLN A 281 -16.54 18.03 -12.31
CA GLN A 281 -15.97 18.97 -11.34
C GLN A 281 -14.72 18.44 -10.62
N ASN A 282 -14.34 17.18 -10.81
CA ASN A 282 -13.09 16.68 -10.28
C ASN A 282 -11.91 17.42 -10.96
N PRO A 283 -10.98 18.04 -10.22
CA PRO A 283 -9.90 18.84 -10.80
C PRO A 283 -9.11 18.12 -11.87
N VAL A 284 -8.91 16.81 -11.71
CA VAL A 284 -8.15 16.01 -12.71
C VAL A 284 -8.79 16.03 -14.10
N ASN A 285 -10.11 16.17 -14.20
CA ASN A 285 -10.85 16.24 -15.47
C ASN A 285 -10.95 17.66 -16.04
N GLN A 286 -10.47 18.68 -15.32
CA GLN A 286 -10.57 20.10 -15.71
C GLN A 286 -9.30 20.63 -16.39
N THR A 287 -8.28 19.81 -16.59
CA THR A 287 -7.12 20.15 -17.43
C THR A 287 -7.48 20.12 -18.92
N ARG A 288 -6.68 20.73 -19.79
CA ARG A 288 -7.00 20.87 -21.22
C ARG A 288 -7.35 19.55 -21.92
N CYS A 289 -6.65 18.44 -21.58
CA CYS A 289 -6.86 17.13 -22.16
C CYS A 289 -7.46 16.12 -21.16
N GLY A 290 -7.97 16.61 -20.02
CA GLY A 290 -8.40 15.74 -18.92
C GLY A 290 -7.25 15.01 -18.27
N GLY A 291 -7.54 14.11 -17.33
CA GLY A 291 -6.51 13.36 -16.64
C GLY A 291 -6.99 11.99 -16.14
N THR A 292 -6.11 11.35 -15.38
CA THR A 292 -6.34 10.03 -14.78
C THR A 292 -6.32 10.16 -13.27
N GLN A 293 -7.36 9.64 -12.60
CA GLN A 293 -7.37 9.44 -11.15
C GLN A 293 -6.77 8.07 -10.84
N LEU A 294 -5.71 8.02 -10.07
CA LEU A 294 -5.04 6.80 -9.68
C LEU A 294 -5.25 6.55 -8.18
N GLU A 295 -6.01 5.51 -7.87
CA GLU A 295 -6.30 5.05 -6.53
C GLU A 295 -5.23 4.05 -6.07
N LEU A 296 -4.54 4.37 -4.99
CA LEU A 296 -3.40 3.64 -4.46
C LEU A 296 -3.76 2.89 -3.18
N PRO A 297 -3.63 1.56 -3.13
CA PRO A 297 -3.84 0.82 -1.88
C PRO A 297 -2.76 1.14 -0.84
N THR A 298 -3.05 0.93 0.43
CA THR A 298 -2.13 1.24 1.55
C THR A 298 -0.77 0.54 1.41
N ARG A 299 -0.75 -0.65 0.81
CA ARG A 299 0.46 -1.44 0.66
C ARG A 299 1.48 -0.80 -0.29
N VAL A 300 1.05 -0.32 -1.46
CA VAL A 300 1.94 0.34 -2.43
C VAL A 300 2.42 1.70 -1.95
N ARG A 301 1.66 2.35 -1.05
CA ARG A 301 2.04 3.61 -0.40
C ARG A 301 3.05 3.43 0.76
N GLY A 302 3.39 2.18 1.12
CA GLY A 302 4.37 1.88 2.17
C GLY A 302 3.83 1.98 3.60
N ILE A 303 2.54 2.23 3.81
CA ILE A 303 1.92 2.47 5.12
C ILE A 303 1.22 1.24 5.71
N SER A 304 1.07 0.18 4.94
CA SER A 304 0.59 -1.11 5.46
C SER A 304 1.66 -1.77 6.34
N PRO A 305 1.31 -2.45 7.42
CA PRO A 305 2.26 -3.29 8.16
C PRO A 305 2.88 -4.38 7.28
N ARG A 306 2.22 -4.73 6.16
CA ARG A 306 2.70 -5.69 5.15
C ARG A 306 3.69 -5.08 4.14
N SER A 307 3.80 -3.75 4.07
CA SER A 307 4.76 -3.11 3.16
C SER A 307 6.19 -3.41 3.62
N PRO A 308 7.13 -3.65 2.68
CA PRO A 308 8.55 -3.74 3.03
C PRO A 308 9.02 -2.48 3.78
N LEU A 309 10.06 -2.62 4.59
CA LEU A 309 10.66 -1.49 5.30
C LEU A 309 11.22 -0.46 4.32
N PRO A 310 11.18 0.83 4.68
CA PRO A 310 11.79 1.88 3.88
C PRO A 310 13.28 1.64 3.61
N GLY A 311 13.73 2.06 2.43
CA GLY A 311 15.14 2.18 2.06
C GLY A 311 15.75 3.51 2.54
N ASP A 312 16.93 3.83 2.00
CA ASP A 312 17.68 5.06 2.35
C ASP A 312 16.96 6.33 1.88
N ASP A 313 16.11 6.23 0.86
CA ASP A 313 15.26 7.33 0.35
C ASP A 313 14.00 7.59 1.22
N GLY A 314 13.82 6.81 2.28
CA GLY A 314 12.66 6.89 3.18
C GLY A 314 11.39 6.25 2.62
N LEU A 315 11.44 5.65 1.43
CA LEU A 315 10.31 4.97 0.80
C LEU A 315 10.48 3.44 0.84
N SER A 316 9.38 2.70 0.87
CA SER A 316 9.47 1.26 0.66
C SER A 316 9.91 0.98 -0.80
N PRO A 317 10.60 -0.13 -1.09
CA PRO A 317 11.05 -0.45 -2.44
C PRO A 317 9.93 -0.38 -3.49
N ILE A 318 8.74 -0.85 -3.14
CA ILE A 318 7.58 -0.80 -4.04
C ILE A 318 7.06 0.63 -4.24
N THR A 319 7.13 1.48 -3.21
CA THR A 319 6.77 2.90 -3.32
C THR A 319 7.77 3.65 -4.18
N SER A 320 9.07 3.35 -4.03
CA SER A 320 10.11 3.93 -4.89
C SER A 320 9.94 3.51 -6.36
N ALA A 321 9.58 2.25 -6.62
CA ALA A 321 9.26 1.77 -7.96
C ALA A 321 8.02 2.46 -8.55
N LEU A 322 6.96 2.65 -7.75
CA LEU A 322 5.78 3.43 -8.14
C LEU A 322 6.15 4.86 -8.53
N VAL A 323 6.93 5.55 -7.69
CA VAL A 323 7.41 6.92 -7.97
C VAL A 323 8.22 6.96 -9.27
N GLN A 324 9.08 5.96 -9.50
CA GLN A 324 9.86 5.88 -10.73
C GLN A 324 8.97 5.66 -11.96
N GLY A 325 8.03 4.72 -11.92
CA GLY A 325 7.11 4.45 -13.03
C GLY A 325 6.21 5.66 -13.37
N LEU A 326 5.72 6.38 -12.34
CA LEU A 326 4.97 7.63 -12.53
C LEU A 326 5.83 8.71 -13.21
N ALA A 327 7.09 8.85 -12.80
CA ALA A 327 8.02 9.80 -13.40
C ALA A 327 8.35 9.42 -14.86
N ASP A 328 8.53 8.14 -15.16
CA ASP A 328 8.79 7.65 -16.51
C ASP A 328 7.57 7.87 -17.40
N ALA A 329 6.37 7.59 -16.92
CA ALA A 329 5.14 7.88 -17.62
C ALA A 329 5.02 9.39 -17.96
N ALA A 330 5.33 10.27 -17.00
CA ALA A 330 5.28 11.71 -17.23
C ALA A 330 6.30 12.18 -18.27
N ARG A 331 7.52 11.63 -18.28
CA ARG A 331 8.58 11.99 -19.23
C ARG A 331 8.30 11.51 -20.65
N THR A 332 7.65 10.35 -20.78
CA THR A 332 7.39 9.71 -22.08
C THR A 332 6.04 10.08 -22.66
N TRP A 333 5.16 10.73 -21.87
CA TRP A 333 3.87 11.18 -22.36
C TRP A 333 4.01 12.14 -23.51
N LYS A 334 3.44 11.77 -24.65
CA LYS A 334 3.33 12.64 -25.81
C LYS A 334 1.89 13.09 -25.96
N LEU A 335 1.68 14.40 -25.93
CA LEU A 335 0.37 14.94 -26.27
C LEU A 335 -0.02 14.43 -27.65
N GLN A 336 -1.11 13.68 -27.72
CA GLN A 336 -1.72 13.40 -29.03
C GLN A 336 -2.27 14.74 -29.49
N SER A 337 -1.78 15.17 -30.69
CA SER A 337 -2.39 16.32 -31.37
C SER A 337 -3.85 16.00 -31.62
N PRO A 338 -4.77 16.96 -31.35
CA PRO A 338 -6.20 16.77 -31.55
C PRO A 338 -6.53 16.44 -32.98
#